data_5d185a1aa01a998e670356fc48bf6e29
#
_entry.id   5d185a1aa01a998e670356fc48bf6e29
#
_cell.length_a   1.000
_cell.length_b   1.000
_cell.length_c   1.000
_cell.angle_alpha   90.00
_cell.angle_beta   90.00
_cell.angle_gamma   90.00
#
_symmetry.space_group_name_H-M   'P 1'
#
loop_
_entity.id
_entity.type
_entity.pdbx_description
1 polymer ?
#
loop_
_entity_poly.entity_id
_entity_poly.type
_entity_poly.pdbx_seq_one_letter_code
_entity_poly.pdbx_strand_id
1 'polypeptide(L)'
;LHTVKENYIFEHDELNKIDYKNKKVIMITAHRRENWGEGIENICTALNKIVEENEDVELVYLVHLNPIVKDVVFEKLGGNPRIHLLPPQDTQETHNLMNKSFMVMTDSGGLQEEAPHLGKPVLVLRDVTERPEAVEYGTVKLVGTDVEKIVCEANNLINNEEAYEAMSKAVNPYGDGKASERIADAILRYFDLSDKEVDEFDR
;
A
#
# COMPACT_ATOMS: atom_id res chain seq x y z
N LEU A 1 -4.15 9.76 8.60
CA LEU A 1 -4.15 10.56 7.36
C LEU A 1 -5.41 11.44 7.32
N HIS A 2 -5.26 12.77 7.34
CA HIS A 2 -6.39 13.73 7.36
C HIS A 2 -7.23 13.74 6.07
N THR A 3 -6.72 13.15 5.00
CA THR A 3 -7.39 13.02 3.70
C THR A 3 -8.42 11.90 3.65
N VAL A 4 -8.37 10.95 4.57
CA VAL A 4 -9.31 9.83 4.64
C VAL A 4 -10.66 10.29 5.17
N LYS A 5 -11.74 9.93 4.48
CA LYS A 5 -13.12 10.28 4.84
C LYS A 5 -13.99 9.02 4.93
N GLU A 6 -14.89 8.98 5.90
CA GLU A 6 -15.72 7.80 6.17
C GLU A 6 -16.59 7.39 4.98
N ASN A 7 -17.24 8.33 4.31
CA ASN A 7 -18.12 8.06 3.16
C ASN A 7 -17.56 8.70 1.88
N TYR A 8 -16.28 8.39 1.57
CA TYR A 8 -15.63 8.96 0.41
C TYR A 8 -16.23 8.43 -0.88
N ILE A 9 -16.57 9.36 -1.79
CA ILE A 9 -16.98 9.08 -3.16
C ILE A 9 -15.81 9.44 -4.06
N PHE A 10 -15.31 8.45 -4.81
CA PHE A 10 -14.20 8.62 -5.72
C PHE A 10 -14.59 9.47 -6.93
N GLU A 11 -13.67 10.28 -7.43
CA GLU A 11 -13.82 10.99 -8.70
C GLU A 11 -13.84 9.99 -9.87
N HIS A 12 -13.08 8.89 -9.75
CA HIS A 12 -13.08 7.82 -10.73
C HIS A 12 -14.24 6.85 -10.50
N ASP A 13 -15.26 6.92 -11.37
CA ASP A 13 -16.52 6.16 -11.24
C ASP A 13 -16.33 4.63 -11.09
N GLU A 14 -15.27 4.07 -11.66
CA GLU A 14 -14.97 2.64 -11.57
C GLU A 14 -14.72 2.21 -10.13
N LEU A 15 -14.02 3.03 -9.35
CA LEU A 15 -13.75 2.77 -7.94
C LEU A 15 -15.03 2.77 -7.09
N ASN A 16 -16.06 3.54 -7.49
CA ASN A 16 -17.35 3.56 -6.78
C ASN A 16 -18.20 2.31 -7.03
N LYS A 17 -17.89 1.50 -8.05
CA LYS A 17 -18.63 0.29 -8.39
C LYS A 17 -18.11 -0.95 -7.69
N ILE A 18 -16.90 -0.88 -7.11
CA ILE A 18 -16.26 -2.00 -6.41
C ILE A 18 -16.98 -2.28 -5.10
N ASP A 19 -17.26 -3.53 -4.82
CA ASP A 19 -17.89 -3.98 -3.58
C ASP A 19 -16.87 -4.19 -2.46
N TYR A 20 -16.35 -3.10 -1.91
CA TYR A 20 -15.37 -3.13 -0.79
C TYR A 20 -15.89 -3.83 0.47
N LYS A 21 -17.20 -4.09 0.57
CA LYS A 21 -17.78 -4.73 1.76
C LYS A 21 -17.69 -6.25 1.71
N ASN A 22 -17.87 -6.82 0.52
CA ASN A 22 -17.93 -8.28 0.35
C ASN A 22 -16.71 -8.82 -0.40
N LYS A 23 -15.86 -7.95 -0.95
CA LYS A 23 -14.63 -8.33 -1.67
C LYS A 23 -13.38 -7.88 -0.92
N LYS A 24 -12.35 -8.69 -0.98
CA LYS A 24 -11.00 -8.33 -0.54
C LYS A 24 -10.31 -7.57 -1.65
N VAL A 25 -10.36 -6.25 -1.59
CA VAL A 25 -9.73 -5.39 -2.60
C VAL A 25 -8.25 -5.21 -2.26
N ILE A 26 -7.38 -5.53 -3.20
CA ILE A 26 -5.93 -5.31 -3.07
C ILE A 26 -5.54 -4.12 -3.93
N MET A 27 -4.97 -3.09 -3.31
CA MET A 27 -4.42 -1.95 -4.03
C MET A 27 -2.98 -2.25 -4.45
N ILE A 28 -2.65 -2.01 -5.73
CA ILE A 28 -1.33 -2.27 -6.29
C ILE A 28 -0.72 -0.99 -6.85
N THR A 29 0.58 -0.77 -6.58
CA THR A 29 1.44 0.15 -7.32
C THR A 29 2.82 -0.49 -7.51
N ALA A 30 3.29 -0.62 -8.75
CA ALA A 30 4.64 -1.08 -9.06
C ALA A 30 5.18 -0.35 -10.29
N HIS A 31 6.31 0.35 -10.14
CA HIS A 31 6.86 1.21 -11.18
C HIS A 31 8.36 1.49 -11.02
N ARG A 32 9.01 0.97 -9.98
CA ARG A 32 10.44 1.18 -9.76
C ARG A 32 11.27 0.63 -10.91
N ARG A 33 12.35 1.35 -11.28
CA ARG A 33 13.21 0.99 -12.41
C ARG A 33 13.85 -0.39 -12.26
N GLU A 34 14.13 -0.79 -11.03
CA GLU A 34 14.68 -2.12 -10.69
C GLU A 34 13.74 -3.27 -11.07
N ASN A 35 12.44 -3.00 -11.16
CA ASN A 35 11.41 -3.99 -11.52
C ASN A 35 11.09 -4.02 -13.01
N TRP A 36 11.65 -3.11 -13.84
CA TRP A 36 11.31 -3.06 -15.25
C TRP A 36 11.72 -4.35 -16.00
N GLY A 37 10.92 -4.74 -16.98
CA GLY A 37 11.07 -6.00 -17.71
C GLY A 37 10.53 -7.18 -16.92
N GLU A 38 11.36 -8.18 -16.69
CA GLU A 38 10.97 -9.45 -16.04
C GLU A 38 10.27 -9.26 -14.68
N GLY A 39 10.71 -8.28 -13.87
CA GLY A 39 10.09 -8.01 -12.58
C GLY A 39 8.61 -7.61 -12.69
N ILE A 40 8.27 -6.69 -13.61
CA ILE A 40 6.86 -6.31 -13.84
C ILE A 40 6.05 -7.48 -14.44
N GLU A 41 6.65 -8.26 -15.34
CA GLU A 41 5.99 -9.45 -15.90
C GLU A 41 5.69 -10.50 -14.82
N ASN A 42 6.62 -10.75 -13.92
CA ASN A 42 6.46 -11.66 -12.80
C ASN A 42 5.38 -11.17 -11.84
N ILE A 43 5.38 -9.87 -11.50
CA ILE A 43 4.32 -9.26 -10.69
C ILE A 43 2.95 -9.48 -11.35
N CYS A 44 2.80 -9.17 -12.65
CA CYS A 44 1.54 -9.40 -13.35
C CYS A 44 1.12 -10.87 -13.35
N THR A 45 2.06 -11.79 -13.51
CA THR A 45 1.81 -13.24 -13.44
C THR A 45 1.30 -13.64 -12.06
N ALA A 46 1.93 -13.14 -10.99
CA ALA A 46 1.50 -13.38 -9.62
C ALA A 46 0.09 -12.81 -9.34
N LEU A 47 -0.19 -11.60 -9.81
CA LEU A 47 -1.50 -10.95 -9.65
C LEU A 47 -2.63 -11.75 -10.32
N ASN A 48 -2.42 -12.28 -11.53
CA ASN A 48 -3.40 -13.16 -12.18
C ASN A 48 -3.65 -14.43 -11.35
N LYS A 49 -2.59 -15.11 -10.88
CA LYS A 49 -2.72 -16.30 -10.03
C LYS A 49 -3.50 -16.00 -8.74
N ILE A 50 -3.21 -14.89 -8.06
CA ILE A 50 -3.93 -14.50 -6.83
C ILE A 50 -5.43 -14.37 -7.09
N VAL A 51 -5.82 -13.72 -8.19
CA VAL A 51 -7.24 -13.55 -8.56
C VAL A 51 -7.87 -14.87 -8.99
N GLU A 52 -7.14 -15.74 -9.70
CA GLU A 52 -7.62 -17.06 -10.11
C GLU A 52 -7.87 -17.97 -8.91
N GLU A 53 -7.00 -17.95 -7.91
CA GLU A 53 -7.06 -18.79 -6.72
C GLU A 53 -8.07 -18.29 -5.67
N ASN A 54 -8.50 -17.02 -5.73
CA ASN A 54 -9.39 -16.39 -4.75
C ASN A 54 -10.56 -15.68 -5.42
N GLU A 55 -11.77 -16.26 -5.33
CA GLU A 55 -12.98 -15.73 -6.00
C GLU A 55 -13.49 -14.40 -5.40
N ASP A 56 -13.18 -14.13 -4.14
CA ASP A 56 -13.56 -12.94 -3.39
C ASP A 56 -12.54 -11.79 -3.49
N VAL A 57 -11.45 -11.98 -4.25
CA VAL A 57 -10.40 -10.96 -4.46
C VAL A 57 -10.67 -10.14 -5.71
N GLU A 58 -10.55 -8.83 -5.58
CA GLU A 58 -10.46 -7.87 -6.69
C GLU A 58 -9.18 -7.02 -6.54
N LEU A 59 -8.57 -6.66 -7.66
CA LEU A 59 -7.35 -5.87 -7.70
C LEU A 59 -7.63 -4.48 -8.26
N VAL A 60 -7.04 -3.46 -7.65
CA VAL A 60 -6.98 -2.10 -8.19
C VAL A 60 -5.53 -1.71 -8.38
N TYR A 61 -5.08 -1.69 -9.63
CA TYR A 61 -3.70 -1.34 -9.96
C TYR A 61 -3.64 0.10 -10.48
N LEU A 62 -3.02 0.99 -9.71
CA LEU A 62 -2.71 2.36 -10.13
C LEU A 62 -1.47 2.33 -11.02
N VAL A 63 -1.70 2.23 -12.33
CA VAL A 63 -0.67 1.95 -13.34
C VAL A 63 0.10 3.21 -13.68
N HIS A 64 1.42 3.16 -13.51
CA HIS A 64 2.30 4.27 -13.86
C HIS A 64 2.27 4.57 -15.37
N LEU A 65 2.30 5.86 -15.75
CA LEU A 65 2.15 6.31 -17.14
C LEU A 65 3.32 5.97 -18.06
N ASN A 66 4.47 5.54 -17.52
CA ASN A 66 5.61 5.13 -18.34
C ASN A 66 5.22 3.92 -19.20
N PRO A 67 5.39 3.99 -20.55
CA PRO A 67 5.04 2.90 -21.46
C PRO A 67 5.69 1.56 -21.10
N ILE A 68 6.93 1.56 -20.58
CA ILE A 68 7.64 0.34 -20.16
C ILE A 68 6.83 -0.46 -19.12
N VAL A 69 6.10 0.22 -18.24
CA VAL A 69 5.25 -0.41 -17.23
C VAL A 69 3.84 -0.61 -17.78
N LYS A 70 3.27 0.47 -18.34
CA LYS A 70 1.88 0.52 -18.80
C LYS A 70 1.57 -0.57 -19.82
N ASP A 71 2.39 -0.67 -20.87
CA ASP A 71 2.11 -1.58 -21.97
C ASP A 71 2.12 -3.04 -21.50
N VAL A 72 3.10 -3.42 -20.67
CA VAL A 72 3.18 -4.77 -20.08
C VAL A 72 1.98 -5.06 -19.18
N VAL A 73 1.61 -4.12 -18.29
CA VAL A 73 0.51 -4.30 -17.35
C VAL A 73 -0.82 -4.47 -18.10
N PHE A 74 -1.09 -3.61 -19.09
CA PHE A 74 -2.33 -3.70 -19.88
C PHE A 74 -2.38 -4.95 -20.77
N GLU A 75 -1.24 -5.39 -21.32
CA GLU A 75 -1.14 -6.65 -22.08
C GLU A 75 -1.43 -7.87 -21.21
N LYS A 76 -0.84 -7.92 -20.01
CA LYS A 76 -0.91 -9.10 -19.13
C LYS A 76 -2.17 -9.17 -18.28
N LEU A 77 -2.74 -8.03 -17.88
CA LEU A 77 -3.86 -7.95 -16.93
C LEU A 77 -5.16 -7.40 -17.56
N GLY A 78 -5.07 -6.74 -18.72
CA GLY A 78 -6.17 -6.04 -19.37
C GLY A 78 -7.21 -6.97 -20.00
N GLY A 79 -8.04 -7.60 -19.29
CA GLY A 79 -9.09 -8.49 -19.80
C GLY A 79 -9.77 -9.26 -18.69
N ASN A 80 -9.20 -9.19 -17.49
CA ASN A 80 -9.79 -9.79 -16.31
C ASN A 80 -10.76 -8.80 -15.64
N PRO A 81 -12.06 -9.11 -15.55
CA PRO A 81 -13.04 -8.17 -14.98
C PRO A 81 -12.87 -7.89 -13.49
N ARG A 82 -12.03 -8.68 -12.79
CA ARG A 82 -11.70 -8.48 -11.38
C ARG A 82 -10.37 -7.71 -11.17
N ILE A 83 -9.77 -7.21 -12.27
CA ILE A 83 -8.53 -6.41 -12.21
C ILE A 83 -8.81 -5.05 -12.85
N HIS A 84 -8.87 -4.04 -12.02
CA HIS A 84 -9.13 -2.65 -12.41
C HIS A 84 -7.81 -1.92 -12.65
N LEU A 85 -7.52 -1.56 -13.91
CA LEU A 85 -6.31 -0.86 -14.32
C LEU A 85 -6.60 0.63 -14.45
N LEU A 86 -6.17 1.42 -13.50
CA LEU A 86 -6.44 2.85 -13.43
C LEU A 86 -5.16 3.69 -13.60
N PRO A 87 -5.25 4.91 -14.12
CA PRO A 87 -4.11 5.82 -14.07
C PRO A 87 -3.75 6.17 -12.62
N PRO A 88 -2.54 6.73 -12.38
CA PRO A 88 -2.20 7.27 -11.07
C PRO A 88 -3.27 8.24 -10.58
N GLN A 89 -3.64 8.11 -9.33
CA GLN A 89 -4.63 8.96 -8.66
C GLN A 89 -3.92 10.02 -7.82
N ASP A 90 -4.64 11.08 -7.46
CA ASP A 90 -4.12 12.05 -6.51
C ASP A 90 -4.00 11.47 -5.09
N THR A 91 -3.43 12.24 -4.19
CA THR A 91 -3.18 11.82 -2.81
C THR A 91 -4.48 11.50 -2.07
N GLN A 92 -5.54 12.26 -2.28
CA GLN A 92 -6.81 12.07 -1.58
C GLN A 92 -7.50 10.79 -2.06
N GLU A 93 -7.56 10.56 -3.38
CA GLU A 93 -8.08 9.33 -3.98
C GLU A 93 -7.28 8.11 -3.50
N THR A 94 -5.94 8.19 -3.59
CA THR A 94 -5.04 7.11 -3.18
C THR A 94 -5.21 6.73 -1.72
N HIS A 95 -5.28 7.70 -0.80
CA HIS A 95 -5.45 7.42 0.63
C HIS A 95 -6.83 6.81 0.94
N ASN A 96 -7.89 7.26 0.28
CA ASN A 96 -9.22 6.68 0.48
C ASN A 96 -9.34 5.29 -0.15
N LEU A 97 -8.71 5.03 -1.31
CA LEU A 97 -8.61 3.70 -1.89
C LEU A 97 -7.84 2.75 -0.95
N MET A 98 -6.68 3.18 -0.46
CA MET A 98 -5.88 2.43 0.51
C MET A 98 -6.68 2.10 1.77
N ASN A 99 -7.42 3.07 2.32
CA ASN A 99 -8.27 2.87 3.50
C ASN A 99 -9.39 1.84 3.25
N LYS A 100 -9.98 1.81 2.06
CA LYS A 100 -11.01 0.83 1.69
C LYS A 100 -10.44 -0.53 1.28
N SER A 101 -9.15 -0.61 0.96
CA SER A 101 -8.50 -1.85 0.55
C SER A 101 -8.32 -2.82 1.71
N PHE A 102 -8.25 -4.11 1.39
CA PHE A 102 -7.89 -5.18 2.31
C PHE A 102 -6.39 -5.12 2.65
N MET A 103 -5.53 -5.05 1.64
CA MET A 103 -4.09 -4.89 1.78
C MET A 103 -3.50 -4.10 0.62
N VAL A 104 -2.23 -3.75 0.72
CA VAL A 104 -1.48 -3.01 -0.32
C VAL A 104 -0.29 -3.84 -0.79
N MET A 105 -0.06 -3.88 -2.10
CA MET A 105 1.14 -4.43 -2.72
C MET A 105 1.87 -3.30 -3.45
N THR A 106 3.10 -3.01 -3.06
CA THR A 106 3.77 -1.80 -3.56
C THR A 106 5.28 -1.90 -3.60
N ASP A 107 5.90 -1.17 -4.53
CA ASP A 107 7.34 -0.88 -4.53
C ASP A 107 7.66 0.56 -4.07
N SER A 108 6.64 1.32 -3.64
CA SER A 108 6.77 2.71 -3.17
C SER A 108 7.17 2.78 -1.70
N GLY A 109 8.22 3.56 -1.38
CA GLY A 109 8.64 3.81 0.01
C GLY A 109 7.59 4.56 0.83
N GLY A 110 6.89 5.55 0.25
CA GLY A 110 5.85 6.32 0.95
C GLY A 110 4.67 5.44 1.38
N LEU A 111 4.18 4.57 0.49
CA LEU A 111 3.07 3.68 0.82
C LEU A 111 3.43 2.64 1.90
N GLN A 112 4.71 2.29 2.05
CA GLN A 112 5.19 1.45 3.16
C GLN A 112 5.06 2.14 4.53
N GLU A 113 4.99 3.47 4.57
CA GLU A 113 4.76 4.26 5.77
C GLU A 113 3.26 4.54 5.99
N GLU A 114 2.54 4.82 4.91
CA GLU A 114 1.16 5.32 4.94
C GLU A 114 0.14 4.20 5.15
N ALA A 115 0.30 3.05 4.48
CA ALA A 115 -0.65 1.95 4.58
C ALA A 115 -0.72 1.32 5.98
N PRO A 116 0.41 1.09 6.68
CA PRO A 116 0.37 0.64 8.07
C PRO A 116 -0.34 1.60 9.03
N HIS A 117 -0.26 2.92 8.76
CA HIS A 117 -1.01 3.92 9.55
C HIS A 117 -2.53 3.72 9.47
N LEU A 118 -3.00 3.12 8.38
CA LEU A 118 -4.41 2.76 8.18
C LEU A 118 -4.73 1.31 8.61
N GLY A 119 -3.78 0.62 9.25
CA GLY A 119 -3.92 -0.78 9.65
C GLY A 119 -3.99 -1.72 8.44
N LYS A 120 -3.33 -1.38 7.33
CA LYS A 120 -3.30 -2.21 6.12
C LYS A 120 -1.99 -2.97 6.00
N PRO A 121 -2.01 -4.31 5.93
CA PRO A 121 -0.82 -5.10 5.62
C PRO A 121 -0.21 -4.68 4.29
N VAL A 122 1.12 -4.70 4.21
CA VAL A 122 1.85 -4.31 3.00
C VAL A 122 2.78 -5.42 2.54
N LEU A 123 2.61 -5.89 1.31
CA LEU A 123 3.60 -6.71 0.62
C LEU A 123 4.46 -5.82 -0.27
N VAL A 124 5.75 -5.79 0.02
CA VAL A 124 6.70 -4.94 -0.70
C VAL A 124 7.30 -5.70 -1.86
N LEU A 125 7.01 -5.24 -3.09
CA LEU A 125 7.43 -5.83 -4.37
C LEU A 125 8.89 -5.47 -4.70
N ARG A 126 9.80 -5.67 -3.72
CA ARG A 126 11.22 -5.38 -3.80
C ARG A 126 12.01 -6.38 -2.95
N ASP A 127 13.26 -6.63 -3.34
CA ASP A 127 14.17 -7.46 -2.55
C ASP A 127 14.74 -6.74 -1.35
N VAL A 128 14.86 -5.41 -1.43
CA VAL A 128 15.36 -4.53 -0.37
C VAL A 128 14.43 -3.32 -0.19
N THR A 129 14.43 -2.75 1.02
CA THR A 129 13.68 -1.53 1.31
C THR A 129 14.56 -0.50 2.01
N GLU A 130 14.27 0.77 1.80
CA GLU A 130 14.82 1.87 2.60
C GLU A 130 14.06 2.08 3.92
N ARG A 131 13.17 1.15 4.24
CA ARG A 131 12.28 1.18 5.43
C ARG A 131 12.44 -0.09 6.26
N PRO A 132 13.67 -0.38 6.77
CA PRO A 132 13.93 -1.62 7.54
C PRO A 132 13.07 -1.71 8.80
N GLU A 133 12.76 -0.57 9.43
CA GLU A 133 11.93 -0.51 10.64
C GLU A 133 10.55 -1.12 10.40
N ALA A 134 9.91 -0.88 9.26
CA ALA A 134 8.60 -1.46 8.95
C ALA A 134 8.64 -2.99 8.87
N VAL A 135 9.76 -3.55 8.41
CA VAL A 135 9.97 -5.01 8.37
C VAL A 135 10.17 -5.55 9.79
N GLU A 136 11.00 -4.88 10.60
CA GLU A 136 11.29 -5.25 11.99
C GLU A 136 10.04 -5.23 12.87
N TYR A 137 9.18 -4.22 12.69
CA TYR A 137 7.90 -4.10 13.41
C TYR A 137 6.79 -4.98 12.81
N GLY A 138 7.03 -5.64 11.68
CA GLY A 138 6.10 -6.56 11.05
C GLY A 138 4.91 -5.89 10.35
N THR A 139 4.97 -4.59 10.07
CA THR A 139 3.91 -3.86 9.33
C THR A 139 3.98 -4.08 7.82
N VAL A 140 5.17 -4.45 7.31
CA VAL A 140 5.40 -4.78 5.91
C VAL A 140 6.20 -6.08 5.76
N LYS A 141 6.07 -6.76 4.62
CA LYS A 141 6.84 -7.95 4.27
C LYS A 141 7.46 -7.83 2.89
N LEU A 142 8.77 -8.06 2.78
CA LEU A 142 9.47 -8.06 1.49
C LEU A 142 9.19 -9.36 0.74
N VAL A 143 8.59 -9.26 -0.44
CA VAL A 143 8.28 -10.41 -1.29
C VAL A 143 9.10 -10.44 -2.59
N GLY A 144 9.78 -9.32 -2.94
CA GLY A 144 10.51 -9.22 -4.19
C GLY A 144 9.59 -9.26 -5.40
N THR A 145 10.10 -9.81 -6.50
CA THR A 145 9.35 -10.03 -7.74
C THR A 145 9.24 -11.52 -8.11
N ASP A 146 9.52 -12.41 -7.16
CA ASP A 146 9.34 -13.84 -7.35
C ASP A 146 7.85 -14.21 -7.30
N VAL A 147 7.36 -14.86 -8.35
CA VAL A 147 5.94 -15.18 -8.53
C VAL A 147 5.38 -16.02 -7.39
N GLU A 148 6.07 -17.11 -7.04
CA GLU A 148 5.59 -18.06 -6.04
C GLU A 148 5.60 -17.45 -4.64
N LYS A 149 6.60 -16.64 -4.34
CA LYS A 149 6.69 -15.92 -3.06
C LYS A 149 5.57 -14.87 -2.93
N ILE A 150 5.31 -14.09 -3.99
CA ILE A 150 4.22 -13.10 -4.00
C ILE A 150 2.88 -13.79 -3.77
N VAL A 151 2.59 -14.88 -4.52
CA VAL A 151 1.34 -15.63 -4.40
C VAL A 151 1.20 -16.27 -3.02
N CYS A 152 2.24 -16.91 -2.52
CA CYS A 152 2.24 -17.55 -1.20
C CYS A 152 1.93 -16.56 -0.08
N GLU A 153 2.60 -15.41 -0.07
CA GLU A 153 2.41 -14.42 0.99
C GLU A 153 1.07 -13.68 0.88
N ALA A 154 0.61 -13.42 -0.35
CA ALA A 154 -0.73 -12.86 -0.57
C ALA A 154 -1.81 -13.83 -0.09
N ASN A 155 -1.74 -15.10 -0.48
CA ASN A 155 -2.69 -16.13 -0.06
C ASN A 155 -2.66 -16.37 1.45
N ASN A 156 -1.49 -16.28 2.08
CA ASN A 156 -1.39 -16.36 3.54
C ASN A 156 -2.18 -15.23 4.21
N LEU A 157 -2.05 -13.98 3.75
CA LEU A 157 -2.83 -12.86 4.30
C LEU A 157 -4.32 -12.95 3.96
N ILE A 158 -4.68 -13.45 2.78
CA ILE A 158 -6.07 -13.60 2.35
C ILE A 158 -6.81 -14.67 3.16
N ASN A 159 -6.16 -15.81 3.46
CA ASN A 159 -6.80 -16.99 3.98
C ASN A 159 -6.47 -17.31 5.46
N ASN A 160 -5.58 -16.55 6.09
CA ASN A 160 -5.17 -16.71 7.47
C ASN A 160 -5.40 -15.42 8.25
N GLU A 161 -6.47 -15.37 9.02
CA GLU A 161 -6.89 -14.21 9.81
C GLU A 161 -5.82 -13.83 10.86
N GLU A 162 -5.16 -14.81 11.48
CA GLU A 162 -4.10 -14.53 12.46
C GLU A 162 -2.90 -13.83 11.82
N ALA A 163 -2.49 -14.26 10.63
CA ALA A 163 -1.41 -13.62 9.87
C ALA A 163 -1.79 -12.19 9.46
N TYR A 164 -3.02 -12.00 9.00
CA TYR A 164 -3.54 -10.68 8.65
C TYR A 164 -3.58 -9.75 9.86
N GLU A 165 -4.17 -10.21 10.97
CA GLU A 165 -4.28 -9.42 12.22
C GLU A 165 -2.91 -9.08 12.80
N ALA A 166 -1.96 -10.01 12.79
CA ALA A 166 -0.62 -9.76 13.27
C ALA A 166 0.06 -8.60 12.53
N MET A 167 -0.13 -8.51 11.21
CA MET A 167 0.44 -7.44 10.41
C MET A 167 -0.39 -6.13 10.49
N SER A 168 -1.71 -6.21 10.44
CA SER A 168 -2.59 -5.04 10.45
C SER A 168 -2.64 -4.30 11.78
N LYS A 169 -2.39 -5.02 12.89
CA LYS A 169 -2.35 -4.49 14.26
C LYS A 169 -0.93 -4.18 14.75
N ALA A 170 0.09 -4.44 13.93
CA ALA A 170 1.48 -4.14 14.27
C ALA A 170 1.68 -2.63 14.49
N VAL A 171 2.58 -2.27 15.40
CA VAL A 171 2.87 -0.87 15.71
C VAL A 171 3.55 -0.20 14.53
N ASN A 172 2.98 0.89 14.04
CA ASN A 172 3.60 1.67 12.97
C ASN A 172 4.80 2.47 13.50
N PRO A 173 6.04 2.20 13.05
CA PRO A 173 7.23 2.87 13.57
C PRO A 173 7.41 4.32 13.10
N TYR A 174 6.60 4.80 12.14
CA TYR A 174 6.80 6.09 11.48
C TYR A 174 6.12 7.28 12.17
N GLY A 175 5.56 7.07 13.34
CA GLY A 175 5.05 8.13 14.20
C GLY A 175 3.54 8.29 14.20
N ASP A 176 3.10 9.29 14.96
CA ASP A 176 1.69 9.59 15.26
C ASP A 176 1.12 10.76 14.43
N GLY A 177 1.89 11.30 13.48
CA GLY A 177 1.50 12.43 12.64
C GLY A 177 1.69 13.81 13.29
N LYS A 178 2.25 13.91 14.50
CA LYS A 178 2.45 15.18 15.22
C LYS A 178 3.88 15.74 15.11
N ALA A 179 4.70 15.22 14.21
CA ALA A 179 6.09 15.65 14.06
C ALA A 179 6.20 17.15 13.79
N SER A 180 5.33 17.75 12.97
CA SER A 180 5.34 19.18 12.67
C SER A 180 5.09 20.05 13.91
N GLU A 181 4.18 19.64 14.79
CA GLU A 181 3.90 20.33 16.04
C GLU A 181 5.11 20.29 16.97
N ARG A 182 5.70 19.10 17.13
CA ARG A 182 6.93 18.92 17.96
C ARG A 182 8.10 19.73 17.43
N ILE A 183 8.30 19.76 16.11
CA ILE A 183 9.35 20.57 15.48
C ILE A 183 9.10 22.05 15.73
N ALA A 184 7.88 22.54 15.59
CA ALA A 184 7.54 23.94 15.87
C ALA A 184 7.78 24.29 17.35
N ASP A 185 7.33 23.46 18.29
CA ASP A 185 7.55 23.66 19.71
C ASP A 185 9.06 23.66 20.05
N ALA A 186 9.84 22.76 19.46
CA ALA A 186 11.29 22.72 19.65
C ALA A 186 11.99 24.00 19.13
N ILE A 187 11.58 24.51 17.97
CA ILE A 187 12.12 25.74 17.40
C ILE A 187 11.77 26.94 18.29
N LEU A 188 10.51 27.06 18.70
CA LEU A 188 10.08 28.16 19.57
C LEU A 188 10.84 28.16 20.90
N ARG A 189 11.04 26.97 21.49
CA ARG A 189 11.82 26.83 22.72
C ARG A 189 13.31 27.18 22.51
N TYR A 190 13.89 26.75 21.38
CA TYR A 190 15.30 27.06 21.07
C TYR A 190 15.58 28.57 20.97
N PHE A 191 14.60 29.36 20.53
CA PHE A 191 14.69 30.82 20.44
C PHE A 191 14.11 31.56 21.65
N ASP A 192 13.85 30.89 22.77
CA ASP A 192 13.23 31.45 23.98
C ASP A 192 11.90 32.19 23.73
N LEU A 193 11.13 31.71 22.74
CA LEU A 193 9.79 32.25 22.36
C LEU A 193 8.64 31.46 23.01
N SER A 194 8.92 30.34 23.68
CA SER A 194 7.95 29.52 24.39
C SER A 194 8.65 28.71 25.49
N ASP A 195 7.98 28.60 26.64
CA ASP A 195 8.39 27.74 27.78
C ASP A 195 7.76 26.33 27.67
N LYS A 196 6.98 26.05 26.63
CA LYS A 196 6.34 24.75 26.44
C LYS A 196 7.37 23.64 26.29
N GLU A 197 7.23 22.58 27.08
CA GLU A 197 8.05 21.38 26.90
C GLU A 197 7.73 20.70 25.57
N VAL A 198 8.78 20.23 24.90
CA VAL A 198 8.61 19.48 23.65
C VAL A 198 8.15 18.06 24.03
N ASP A 199 6.98 17.70 23.54
CA ASP A 199 6.45 16.35 23.69
C ASP A 199 7.30 15.34 22.90
N GLU A 200 7.77 14.27 23.53
CA GLU A 200 8.56 13.24 22.87
C GLU A 200 7.64 12.16 22.29
N PHE A 201 8.07 11.60 21.17
CA PHE A 201 7.38 10.46 20.59
C PHE A 201 7.92 9.17 21.21
N ASP A 202 7.15 8.55 22.07
CA ASP A 202 7.42 7.21 22.59
C ASP A 202 6.96 6.15 21.57
N ARG A 203 7.89 5.27 21.16
CA ARG A 203 7.66 4.17 20.20
C ARG A 203 7.00 2.96 20.85
#